data_bd572c5860dda151aba0bc775dd75b36
#
_entry.id   bd572c5860dda151aba0bc775dd75b36
#
_cell.length_a   1.000
_cell.length_b   1.000
_cell.length_c   1.000
_cell.angle_alpha   90.00
_cell.angle_beta   90.00
_cell.angle_gamma   90.00
#
_symmetry.space_group_name_H-M   'P 1'
#
loop_
_entity.id
_entity.type
_entity.pdbx_description
1 polymer ?
#
loop_
_entity_poly.entity_id
_entity_poly.type
_entity_poly.pdbx_seq_one_letter_code
_entity_poly.pdbx_strand_id
1 'polypeptide(L)'
;MRKLIALFLCLAMLLSVPAAQAGSEELTGKVVIYTSMYQFVIDMMDEAMAKEFPNLDVEFFYGGTGALQQKLAGEIETGKLGCDMMLVAEPAYSLELKEGGWLHPYAIKDAQDLLRFPYDEEGYWYPVRVCNMVLAYNPDLYKPEELPKSFEEFAYDESLKGLISMGNPLTSGTTMASVAALSDLYGYEYFEALGKNNVMIESGSTALAKLETGECKVIMILEESVLKKRKDDGSKLSVIYPQDGVILIPSTVMTVAEDRSANMNIEACQAITDWLLSEAGQKFVVEGYMHSVFKGSTAIPFDSVDTEGLIASDIGVDWVRCYTMRDEIQNAFQQNVTISK
;
A
#
# COMPACT_ATOMS: atom_id res chain seq x y z
N MET A 1 52.42 -46.41 1.68
CA MET A 1 51.06 -46.38 2.18
C MET A 1 50.66 -44.97 2.57
N ARG A 2 50.43 -44.15 1.60
CA ARG A 2 49.97 -42.75 1.73
C ARG A 2 49.48 -42.28 0.35
N LYS A 3 48.25 -42.60 -0.02
CA LYS A 3 47.53 -42.03 -1.20
C LYS A 3 46.19 -42.76 -1.33
N LEU A 4 45.23 -42.54 -0.42
CA LEU A 4 43.86 -43.06 -0.54
C LEU A 4 42.90 -42.42 0.49
N ILE A 5 43.05 -41.13 0.81
CA ILE A 5 42.08 -40.36 1.62
C ILE A 5 41.98 -38.93 1.02
N ALA A 6 41.47 -38.85 -0.17
CA ALA A 6 41.17 -37.54 -0.79
C ALA A 6 40.14 -37.67 -1.93
N LEU A 7 39.07 -38.46 -1.72
CA LEU A 7 38.00 -38.56 -2.74
C LEU A 7 36.65 -38.88 -2.12
N PHE A 8 36.31 -38.29 -0.96
CA PHE A 8 34.97 -38.48 -0.37
C PHE A 8 34.40 -37.21 0.28
N LEU A 9 34.80 -36.03 -0.21
CA LEU A 9 34.32 -34.75 0.32
C LEU A 9 33.75 -33.80 -0.73
N CYS A 10 33.34 -34.32 -1.89
CA CYS A 10 32.71 -33.50 -2.95
C CYS A 10 31.38 -34.05 -3.49
N LEU A 11 30.57 -34.70 -2.64
CA LEU A 11 29.26 -35.16 -3.08
C LEU A 11 28.17 -34.99 -2.01
N ALA A 12 28.14 -33.82 -1.38
CA ALA A 12 27.08 -33.48 -0.41
C ALA A 12 26.64 -32.01 -0.51
N MET A 13 26.66 -31.41 -1.72
CA MET A 13 26.12 -30.11 -1.97
C MET A 13 25.34 -30.08 -3.29
N LEU A 14 24.34 -30.91 -3.42
CA LEU A 14 23.35 -30.78 -4.49
C LEU A 14 22.13 -31.60 -4.06
N LEU A 15 21.30 -31.04 -3.17
CA LEU A 15 19.90 -31.41 -2.97
C LEU A 15 19.32 -30.45 -1.87
N SER A 16 19.37 -29.16 -2.10
CA SER A 16 18.38 -28.25 -1.54
C SER A 16 17.51 -27.80 -2.72
N VAL A 17 16.66 -28.67 -3.21
CA VAL A 17 15.47 -28.27 -3.97
C VAL A 17 14.55 -27.61 -2.95
N PRO A 18 14.16 -26.34 -3.11
CA PRO A 18 13.21 -25.75 -2.20
C PRO A 18 11.89 -26.51 -2.30
N ALA A 19 11.40 -27.02 -1.18
CA ALA A 19 10.14 -27.77 -1.07
C ALA A 19 8.87 -26.94 -1.45
N ALA A 20 9.04 -25.66 -1.76
CA ALA A 20 7.97 -24.78 -2.21
C ALA A 20 7.63 -24.93 -3.71
N GLN A 21 8.55 -25.39 -4.54
CA GLN A 21 8.36 -25.44 -5.99
C GLN A 21 7.57 -26.65 -6.49
N ALA A 22 7.47 -27.72 -5.70
CA ALA A 22 6.70 -28.90 -6.07
C ALA A 22 5.18 -28.76 -5.83
N GLY A 23 4.75 -27.79 -5.01
CA GLY A 23 3.32 -27.54 -4.73
C GLY A 23 2.65 -26.54 -5.69
N SER A 24 3.40 -25.63 -6.32
CA SER A 24 2.82 -24.58 -7.15
C SER A 24 2.33 -25.10 -8.52
N GLU A 25 2.97 -26.12 -9.07
CA GLU A 25 2.56 -26.76 -10.34
C GLU A 25 1.27 -27.61 -10.23
N GLU A 26 0.88 -28.00 -9.01
CA GLU A 26 -0.34 -28.80 -8.78
C GLU A 26 -1.59 -27.92 -8.61
N LEU A 27 -1.44 -26.63 -8.32
CA LEU A 27 -2.55 -25.70 -8.12
C LEU A 27 -3.23 -25.41 -9.46
N THR A 28 -4.55 -25.55 -9.48
CA THR A 28 -5.39 -25.33 -10.67
C THR A 28 -6.65 -24.52 -10.32
N GLY A 29 -7.38 -24.11 -11.34
CA GLY A 29 -8.62 -23.38 -11.17
C GLY A 29 -8.40 -21.87 -11.28
N LYS A 30 -9.29 -21.09 -10.70
CA LYS A 30 -9.32 -19.64 -10.83
C LYS A 30 -9.23 -18.94 -9.50
N VAL A 31 -8.54 -17.80 -9.47
CA VAL A 31 -8.51 -16.84 -8.34
C VAL A 31 -8.74 -15.45 -8.88
N VAL A 32 -9.72 -14.73 -8.35
CA VAL A 32 -10.01 -13.33 -8.67
C VAL A 32 -9.50 -12.45 -7.52
N ILE A 33 -8.63 -11.49 -7.82
CA ILE A 33 -8.00 -10.58 -6.86
C ILE A 33 -8.51 -9.16 -7.10
N TYR A 34 -9.25 -8.59 -6.15
CA TYR A 34 -9.56 -7.15 -6.16
C TYR A 34 -8.40 -6.38 -5.56
N THR A 35 -7.89 -5.37 -6.28
CA THR A 35 -6.68 -4.68 -5.86
C THR A 35 -6.69 -3.19 -6.15
N SER A 36 -6.10 -2.42 -5.23
CA SER A 36 -5.75 -1.01 -5.41
C SER A 36 -4.27 -0.79 -5.75
N MET A 37 -3.55 -1.85 -6.13
CA MET A 37 -2.20 -1.75 -6.67
C MET A 37 -2.19 -0.97 -7.97
N TYR A 38 -1.08 -0.28 -8.26
CA TYR A 38 -0.89 0.38 -9.55
C TYR A 38 -0.87 -0.63 -10.70
N GLN A 39 -1.45 -0.27 -11.85
CA GLN A 39 -1.54 -1.18 -12.99
C GLN A 39 -0.17 -1.77 -13.40
N PHE A 40 0.88 -0.98 -13.43
CA PHE A 40 2.22 -1.48 -13.79
C PHE A 40 2.76 -2.52 -12.80
N VAL A 41 2.37 -2.47 -11.51
CA VAL A 41 2.73 -3.50 -10.52
C VAL A 41 1.88 -4.74 -10.75
N ILE A 42 0.60 -4.57 -11.07
CA ILE A 42 -0.29 -5.69 -11.43
C ILE A 42 0.28 -6.43 -12.64
N ASP A 43 0.71 -5.71 -13.68
CA ASP A 43 1.29 -6.32 -14.89
C ASP A 43 2.54 -7.15 -14.57
N MET A 44 3.43 -6.63 -13.69
CA MET A 44 4.61 -7.37 -13.21
C MET A 44 4.22 -8.60 -12.38
N MET A 45 3.23 -8.47 -11.50
CA MET A 45 2.73 -9.58 -10.67
C MET A 45 2.08 -10.65 -11.52
N ASP A 46 1.25 -10.28 -12.48
CA ASP A 46 0.57 -11.21 -13.38
C ASP A 46 1.57 -12.06 -14.16
N GLU A 47 2.60 -11.43 -14.76
CA GLU A 47 3.68 -12.15 -15.45
C GLU A 47 4.44 -13.10 -14.53
N ALA A 48 4.68 -12.71 -13.28
CA ALA A 48 5.42 -13.53 -12.33
C ALA A 48 4.57 -14.67 -11.77
N MET A 49 3.29 -14.41 -11.46
CA MET A 49 2.35 -15.43 -10.99
C MET A 49 2.07 -16.46 -12.07
N ALA A 50 2.00 -16.08 -13.35
CA ALA A 50 1.86 -17.02 -14.46
C ALA A 50 3.06 -17.99 -14.59
N LYS A 51 4.25 -17.60 -14.12
CA LYS A 51 5.43 -18.47 -14.07
C LYS A 51 5.46 -19.36 -12.82
N GLU A 52 5.06 -18.80 -11.68
CA GLU A 52 5.06 -19.48 -10.39
C GLU A 52 3.90 -20.50 -10.29
N PHE A 53 2.74 -20.14 -10.83
CA PHE A 53 1.50 -20.92 -10.78
C PHE A 53 0.98 -21.22 -12.20
N PRO A 54 1.67 -22.00 -13.02
CA PRO A 54 1.40 -22.13 -14.46
C PRO A 54 0.03 -22.72 -14.82
N ASN A 55 -0.63 -23.39 -13.89
CA ASN A 55 -1.93 -24.01 -14.08
C ASN A 55 -3.07 -23.27 -13.36
N LEU A 56 -2.78 -22.13 -12.75
CA LEU A 56 -3.76 -21.31 -12.05
C LEU A 56 -4.15 -20.10 -12.93
N ASP A 57 -5.44 -19.86 -13.09
CA ASP A 57 -6.00 -18.69 -13.76
C ASP A 57 -6.18 -17.55 -12.72
N VAL A 58 -5.26 -16.59 -12.71
CA VAL A 58 -5.30 -15.45 -11.79
C VAL A 58 -5.81 -14.23 -12.53
N GLU A 59 -6.92 -13.66 -12.08
CA GLU A 59 -7.49 -12.43 -12.64
C GLU A 59 -7.41 -11.28 -11.64
N PHE A 60 -6.97 -10.11 -12.11
CA PHE A 60 -6.96 -8.89 -11.32
C PHE A 60 -8.09 -7.94 -11.70
N PHE A 61 -8.81 -7.44 -10.70
CA PHE A 61 -9.74 -6.33 -10.86
C PHE A 61 -9.19 -5.10 -10.15
N TYR A 62 -8.79 -4.09 -10.93
CA TYR A 62 -8.21 -2.86 -10.43
C TYR A 62 -9.27 -1.81 -10.08
N GLY A 63 -9.10 -1.16 -8.94
CA GLY A 63 -9.86 0.02 -8.52
C GLY A 63 -9.21 0.70 -7.32
N GLY A 64 -9.42 2.01 -7.17
CA GLY A 64 -9.04 2.70 -5.92
C GLY A 64 -9.78 2.08 -4.72
N THR A 65 -9.18 2.08 -3.54
CA THR A 65 -9.73 1.42 -2.34
C THR A 65 -11.18 1.82 -2.08
N GLY A 66 -11.54 3.11 -2.16
CA GLY A 66 -12.92 3.55 -1.95
C GLY A 66 -13.90 3.04 -3.02
N ALA A 67 -13.47 2.91 -4.28
CA ALA A 67 -14.29 2.34 -5.34
C ALA A 67 -14.51 0.83 -5.13
N LEU A 68 -13.47 0.12 -4.66
CA LEU A 68 -13.57 -1.30 -4.28
C LEU A 68 -14.49 -1.49 -3.08
N GLN A 69 -14.40 -0.64 -2.06
CA GLN A 69 -15.31 -0.66 -0.91
C GLN A 69 -16.78 -0.50 -1.32
N GLN A 70 -17.08 0.45 -2.22
CA GLN A 70 -18.43 0.63 -2.76
C GLN A 70 -18.92 -0.58 -3.55
N LYS A 71 -18.05 -1.18 -4.37
CA LYS A 71 -18.37 -2.40 -5.11
C LYS A 71 -18.64 -3.56 -4.15
N LEU A 72 -17.76 -3.76 -3.17
CA LEU A 72 -17.89 -4.82 -2.17
C LEU A 72 -19.14 -4.63 -1.30
N ALA A 73 -19.52 -3.40 -0.93
CA ALA A 73 -20.75 -3.15 -0.20
C ALA A 73 -21.99 -3.69 -0.93
N GLY A 74 -22.08 -3.47 -2.26
CA GLY A 74 -23.16 -4.04 -3.06
C GLY A 74 -23.12 -5.57 -3.16
N GLU A 75 -21.92 -6.17 -3.18
CA GLU A 75 -21.75 -7.62 -3.22
C GLU A 75 -22.08 -8.27 -1.86
N ILE A 76 -21.70 -7.61 -0.77
CA ILE A 76 -22.04 -8.01 0.62
C ILE A 76 -23.56 -8.16 0.80
N GLU A 77 -24.34 -7.24 0.24
CA GLU A 77 -25.82 -7.33 0.28
C GLU A 77 -26.34 -8.59 -0.40
N THR A 78 -25.62 -9.14 -1.39
CA THR A 78 -25.99 -10.39 -2.06
C THR A 78 -25.52 -11.65 -1.34
N GLY A 79 -24.67 -11.50 -0.33
CA GLY A 79 -24.10 -12.59 0.47
C GLY A 79 -22.89 -13.27 -0.18
N LYS A 80 -22.38 -12.78 -1.32
CA LYS A 80 -21.23 -13.36 -2.03
C LYS A 80 -20.40 -12.27 -2.69
N LEU A 81 -19.07 -12.35 -2.56
CA LEU A 81 -18.13 -11.45 -3.20
C LEU A 81 -17.71 -11.97 -4.58
N GLY A 82 -17.44 -11.05 -5.51
CA GLY A 82 -16.94 -11.35 -6.84
C GLY A 82 -15.44 -11.62 -6.89
N CYS A 83 -14.77 -11.72 -5.74
CA CYS A 83 -13.35 -12.03 -5.62
C CYS A 83 -13.09 -13.16 -4.62
N ASP A 84 -11.88 -13.71 -4.68
CA ASP A 84 -11.35 -14.70 -3.74
C ASP A 84 -10.33 -14.07 -2.78
N MET A 85 -9.65 -13.02 -3.26
CA MET A 85 -8.65 -12.27 -2.49
C MET A 85 -8.81 -10.77 -2.68
N MET A 86 -8.29 -10.03 -1.72
CA MET A 86 -8.17 -8.58 -1.80
C MET A 86 -6.75 -8.13 -1.47
N LEU A 87 -6.22 -7.18 -2.27
CA LEU A 87 -4.94 -6.49 -2.07
C LEU A 87 -5.22 -4.99 -2.05
N VAL A 88 -5.58 -4.44 -0.90
CA VAL A 88 -6.04 -3.04 -0.80
C VAL A 88 -5.21 -2.25 0.18
N ALA A 89 -5.13 -0.94 -0.04
CA ALA A 89 -4.50 -0.04 0.90
C ALA A 89 -5.34 0.11 2.17
N GLU A 90 -4.67 0.28 3.27
CA GLU A 90 -5.12 0.57 4.63
C GLU A 90 -5.79 -0.61 5.39
N PRO A 91 -5.24 -0.94 6.58
CA PRO A 91 -5.73 -2.04 7.42
C PRO A 91 -7.14 -1.86 7.98
N ALA A 92 -7.65 -0.62 8.09
CA ALA A 92 -8.97 -0.35 8.68
C ALA A 92 -10.10 -1.10 7.96
N TYR A 93 -10.02 -1.25 6.63
CA TYR A 93 -11.01 -2.03 5.88
C TYR A 93 -10.90 -3.54 6.13
N SER A 94 -9.68 -4.02 6.42
CA SER A 94 -9.48 -5.43 6.82
C SER A 94 -10.14 -5.74 8.16
N LEU A 95 -10.13 -4.79 9.11
CA LEU A 95 -10.84 -4.91 10.39
C LEU A 95 -12.36 -5.01 10.16
N GLU A 96 -12.92 -4.15 9.32
CA GLU A 96 -14.35 -4.15 8.96
C GLU A 96 -14.79 -5.49 8.38
N LEU A 97 -14.05 -6.01 7.41
CA LEU A 97 -14.36 -7.30 6.77
C LEU A 97 -14.17 -8.49 7.71
N LYS A 98 -13.17 -8.45 8.59
CA LYS A 98 -12.98 -9.45 9.65
C LYS A 98 -14.18 -9.49 10.59
N GLU A 99 -14.59 -8.35 11.14
CA GLU A 99 -15.76 -8.25 12.04
C GLU A 99 -17.05 -8.71 11.36
N GLY A 100 -17.21 -8.43 10.07
CA GLY A 100 -18.33 -8.89 9.24
C GLY A 100 -18.31 -10.39 8.93
N GLY A 101 -17.24 -11.11 9.30
CA GLY A 101 -17.07 -12.55 9.01
C GLY A 101 -16.89 -12.83 7.51
N TRP A 102 -16.29 -11.92 6.76
CA TRP A 102 -16.07 -12.05 5.31
C TRP A 102 -14.74 -12.67 4.95
N LEU A 103 -13.83 -12.84 5.92
CA LEU A 103 -12.47 -13.29 5.69
C LEU A 103 -12.24 -14.72 6.16
N HIS A 104 -11.33 -15.40 5.48
CA HIS A 104 -10.79 -16.71 5.83
C HIS A 104 -9.44 -16.54 6.53
N PRO A 105 -9.23 -17.08 7.75
CA PRO A 105 -7.96 -16.98 8.42
C PRO A 105 -6.93 -17.96 7.84
N TYR A 106 -5.70 -17.50 7.70
CA TYR A 106 -4.56 -18.30 7.30
C TYR A 106 -3.34 -17.95 8.14
N ALA A 107 -2.83 -18.89 8.94
CA ALA A 107 -1.67 -18.65 9.80
C ALA A 107 -0.36 -18.79 9.01
N ILE A 108 0.32 -17.67 8.76
CA ILE A 108 1.65 -17.67 8.16
C ILE A 108 2.66 -18.08 9.23
N LYS A 109 3.52 -19.03 8.87
CA LYS A 109 4.58 -19.50 9.75
C LYS A 109 5.56 -18.38 10.04
N ASP A 110 5.92 -18.23 11.31
CA ASP A 110 6.92 -17.28 11.80
C ASP A 110 6.63 -15.80 11.39
N ALA A 111 5.34 -15.43 11.20
CA ALA A 111 4.94 -14.09 10.79
C ALA A 111 5.51 -12.99 11.71
N GLN A 112 5.59 -13.26 13.02
CA GLN A 112 6.16 -12.34 14.00
C GLN A 112 7.65 -12.06 13.74
N ASP A 113 8.42 -13.04 13.28
CA ASP A 113 9.84 -12.88 12.98
C ASP A 113 10.07 -12.29 11.59
N LEU A 114 9.13 -12.50 10.68
CA LEU A 114 9.19 -12.07 9.29
C LEU A 114 8.78 -10.60 9.11
N LEU A 115 7.70 -10.17 9.75
CA LEU A 115 7.04 -8.90 9.46
C LEU A 115 7.41 -7.80 10.46
N ARG A 116 7.72 -6.60 9.96
CA ARG A 116 8.02 -5.40 10.76
C ARG A 116 6.83 -4.44 10.91
N PHE A 117 5.73 -4.69 10.21
CA PHE A 117 4.49 -3.91 10.32
C PHE A 117 3.38 -4.75 10.97
N PRO A 118 2.37 -4.10 11.58
CA PRO A 118 1.25 -4.79 12.19
C PRO A 118 0.53 -5.72 11.22
N TYR A 119 0.05 -6.83 11.73
CA TYR A 119 -0.78 -7.83 11.04
C TYR A 119 -1.82 -8.39 12.01
N ASP A 120 -2.78 -9.13 11.52
CA ASP A 120 -3.77 -9.80 12.36
C ASP A 120 -3.21 -11.11 12.93
N GLU A 121 -3.10 -11.22 14.26
CA GLU A 121 -2.53 -12.41 14.92
C GLU A 121 -3.40 -13.69 14.72
N GLU A 122 -4.68 -13.53 14.40
CA GLU A 122 -5.57 -14.63 14.05
C GLU A 122 -5.45 -15.03 12.56
N GLY A 123 -4.66 -14.29 11.76
CA GLY A 123 -4.34 -14.62 10.37
C GLY A 123 -5.36 -14.14 9.33
N TYR A 124 -6.22 -13.19 9.63
CA TYR A 124 -7.22 -12.70 8.67
C TYR A 124 -6.65 -11.75 7.63
N TRP A 125 -5.56 -11.05 7.94
CA TRP A 125 -4.88 -10.18 7.00
C TRP A 125 -3.40 -9.97 7.36
N TYR A 126 -2.60 -9.71 6.33
CA TYR A 126 -1.17 -9.42 6.45
C TYR A 126 -0.78 -8.20 5.63
N PRO A 127 0.21 -7.39 6.07
CA PRO A 127 0.77 -6.35 5.24
C PRO A 127 1.59 -6.98 4.11
N VAL A 128 1.47 -6.46 2.89
CA VAL A 128 2.24 -6.92 1.72
C VAL A 128 3.23 -5.87 1.26
N ARG A 129 2.85 -4.62 1.35
CA ARG A 129 3.67 -3.45 0.98
C ARG A 129 3.37 -2.31 1.91
N VAL A 130 4.24 -1.32 1.94
CA VAL A 130 3.99 -0.07 2.65
C VAL A 130 4.12 1.10 1.71
N CYS A 131 3.05 1.88 1.61
CA CYS A 131 3.04 3.17 0.96
C CYS A 131 3.48 4.24 1.96
N ASN A 132 4.13 5.30 1.48
CA ASN A 132 4.56 6.41 2.31
C ASN A 132 3.90 7.71 1.85
N MET A 133 3.08 8.32 2.71
CA MET A 133 2.51 9.65 2.43
C MET A 133 3.51 10.74 2.80
N VAL A 134 3.79 11.60 1.84
CA VAL A 134 4.80 12.65 1.90
C VAL A 134 4.30 13.94 1.29
N LEU A 135 5.12 14.99 1.31
CA LEU A 135 4.93 16.18 0.51
C LEU A 135 5.85 16.13 -0.73
N ALA A 136 5.45 16.76 -1.82
CA ALA A 136 6.25 16.85 -3.02
C ALA A 136 6.19 18.23 -3.66
N TYR A 137 7.27 18.63 -4.36
CA TYR A 137 7.41 19.93 -5.00
C TYR A 137 8.23 19.84 -6.30
N ASN A 138 8.24 20.92 -7.07
CA ASN A 138 9.07 21.07 -8.27
C ASN A 138 10.30 21.95 -7.96
N PRO A 139 11.53 21.39 -7.91
CA PRO A 139 12.74 22.15 -7.58
C PRO A 139 13.22 23.09 -8.71
N ASP A 140 12.70 22.96 -9.93
CA ASP A 140 12.95 23.93 -11.00
C ASP A 140 12.15 25.25 -10.79
N LEU A 141 11.12 25.22 -9.95
CA LEU A 141 10.22 26.36 -9.70
C LEU A 141 10.38 26.96 -8.30
N TYR A 142 10.68 26.15 -7.29
CA TYR A 142 10.70 26.56 -5.90
C TYR A 142 11.94 26.01 -5.17
N LYS A 143 12.47 26.82 -4.23
CA LYS A 143 13.58 26.43 -3.38
C LYS A 143 13.07 25.80 -2.07
N PRO A 144 13.85 24.91 -1.44
CA PRO A 144 13.43 24.24 -0.20
C PRO A 144 13.03 25.19 0.95
N GLU A 145 13.67 26.35 1.04
CA GLU A 145 13.37 27.36 2.07
C GLU A 145 12.02 28.09 1.89
N GLU A 146 11.39 27.93 0.72
CA GLU A 146 10.09 28.50 0.39
C GLU A 146 8.92 27.54 0.62
N LEU A 147 9.22 26.31 1.09
CA LEU A 147 8.30 25.19 1.13
C LEU A 147 7.95 24.83 2.58
N PRO A 148 6.74 24.28 2.82
CA PRO A 148 6.37 23.74 4.12
C PRO A 148 7.29 22.55 4.47
N LYS A 149 7.66 22.45 5.74
CA LYS A 149 8.54 21.41 6.26
C LYS A 149 7.78 20.31 7.00
N SER A 150 6.49 20.47 7.20
CA SER A 150 5.63 19.59 7.98
C SER A 150 4.24 19.52 7.37
N PHE A 151 3.45 18.51 7.75
CA PHE A 151 2.03 18.47 7.43
C PHE A 151 1.27 19.62 8.12
N GLU A 152 1.73 20.04 9.31
CA GLU A 152 1.18 21.22 9.98
C GLU A 152 1.34 22.46 9.10
N GLU A 153 2.56 22.79 8.66
CA GLU A 153 2.81 23.95 7.79
C GLU A 153 2.06 23.82 6.44
N PHE A 154 1.93 22.60 5.89
CA PHE A 154 1.15 22.37 4.66
C PHE A 154 -0.31 22.84 4.79
N ALA A 155 -0.93 22.67 5.96
CA ALA A 155 -2.30 23.09 6.19
C ALA A 155 -2.43 24.54 6.67
N TYR A 156 -1.52 25.02 7.54
CA TYR A 156 -1.69 26.28 8.26
C TYR A 156 -0.93 27.47 7.65
N ASP A 157 0.03 27.27 6.74
CA ASP A 157 0.74 28.39 6.09
C ASP A 157 -0.15 29.06 5.05
N GLU A 158 -0.64 30.26 5.40
CA GLU A 158 -1.51 31.07 4.52
C GLU A 158 -0.85 31.47 3.19
N SER A 159 0.48 31.44 3.09
CA SER A 159 1.21 31.72 1.85
C SER A 159 0.98 30.64 0.79
N LEU A 160 0.47 29.48 1.18
CA LEU A 160 0.15 28.34 0.32
C LEU A 160 -1.28 28.37 -0.23
N LYS A 161 -2.04 29.42 0.06
CA LYS A 161 -3.46 29.50 -0.33
C LYS A 161 -3.67 29.37 -1.83
N GLY A 162 -4.43 28.32 -2.21
CA GLY A 162 -4.72 27.97 -3.61
C GLY A 162 -3.52 27.38 -4.37
N LEU A 163 -2.46 27.00 -3.67
CA LEU A 163 -1.22 26.43 -4.24
C LEU A 163 -0.92 25.01 -3.77
N ILE A 164 -1.83 24.38 -3.03
CA ILE A 164 -1.67 23.05 -2.48
C ILE A 164 -2.74 22.09 -3.00
N SER A 165 -2.38 20.81 -3.12
CA SER A 165 -3.30 19.75 -3.53
C SER A 165 -3.06 18.46 -2.74
N MET A 166 -4.12 17.66 -2.63
CA MET A 166 -4.09 16.33 -2.02
C MET A 166 -5.16 15.42 -2.63
N GLY A 167 -5.11 14.14 -2.31
CA GLY A 167 -6.10 13.15 -2.70
C GLY A 167 -7.47 13.35 -2.04
N ASN A 168 -8.46 12.58 -2.50
CA ASN A 168 -9.81 12.58 -1.92
C ASN A 168 -9.97 11.43 -0.92
N PRO A 169 -10.22 11.69 0.38
CA PRO A 169 -10.38 10.63 1.38
C PRO A 169 -11.63 9.77 1.20
N LEU A 170 -12.58 10.19 0.36
CA LEU A 170 -13.78 9.40 0.06
C LEU A 170 -13.52 8.29 -0.98
N THR A 171 -12.46 8.43 -1.77
CA THR A 171 -12.16 7.49 -2.87
C THR A 171 -10.80 6.83 -2.76
N SER A 172 -9.90 7.37 -1.95
CA SER A 172 -8.53 6.90 -1.73
C SER A 172 -8.35 6.42 -0.29
N GLY A 173 -8.08 5.12 -0.08
CA GLY A 173 -7.80 4.56 1.24
C GLY A 173 -6.54 5.15 1.87
N THR A 174 -5.49 5.39 1.09
CA THR A 174 -4.27 6.02 1.60
C THR A 174 -4.49 7.47 2.03
N THR A 175 -5.31 8.22 1.30
CA THR A 175 -5.69 9.57 1.74
C THR A 175 -6.60 9.52 2.97
N MET A 176 -7.53 8.54 3.05
CA MET A 176 -8.37 8.34 4.24
C MET A 176 -7.50 8.05 5.48
N ALA A 177 -6.53 7.15 5.38
CA ALA A 177 -5.58 6.87 6.45
C ALA A 177 -4.81 8.12 6.87
N SER A 178 -4.37 8.93 5.89
CA SER A 178 -3.62 10.17 6.16
C SER A 178 -4.46 11.21 6.88
N VAL A 179 -5.70 11.46 6.44
CA VAL A 179 -6.56 12.43 7.14
C VAL A 179 -7.01 11.92 8.51
N ALA A 180 -7.12 10.59 8.69
CA ALA A 180 -7.36 10.00 10.01
C ALA A 180 -6.20 10.27 10.96
N ALA A 181 -4.94 10.01 10.55
CA ALA A 181 -3.75 10.30 11.34
C ALA A 181 -3.60 11.79 11.66
N LEU A 182 -3.75 12.66 10.64
CA LEU A 182 -3.60 14.11 10.81
C LEU A 182 -4.71 14.73 11.66
N SER A 183 -5.94 14.20 11.58
CA SER A 183 -7.03 14.63 12.49
C SER A 183 -6.87 14.09 13.91
N ASP A 184 -6.16 12.99 14.10
CA ASP A 184 -5.81 12.51 15.44
C ASP A 184 -4.73 13.39 16.08
N LEU A 185 -3.74 13.79 15.28
CA LEU A 185 -2.62 14.62 15.73
C LEU A 185 -3.02 16.09 15.95
N TYR A 186 -3.80 16.69 15.04
CA TYR A 186 -4.08 18.13 14.99
C TYR A 186 -5.55 18.50 15.21
N GLY A 187 -6.44 17.54 15.43
CA GLY A 187 -7.88 17.77 15.49
C GLY A 187 -8.51 18.04 14.11
N TYR A 188 -9.82 18.27 14.10
CA TYR A 188 -10.54 18.64 12.85
C TYR A 188 -10.26 20.09 12.40
N GLU A 189 -9.64 20.91 13.24
CA GLU A 189 -9.10 22.22 12.91
C GLU A 189 -8.08 22.15 11.75
N TYR A 190 -7.42 21.01 11.59
CA TYR A 190 -6.55 20.72 10.44
C TYR A 190 -7.34 20.83 9.11
N PHE A 191 -8.55 20.28 9.07
CA PHE A 191 -9.41 20.35 7.88
C PHE A 191 -9.91 21.77 7.63
N GLU A 192 -10.19 22.54 8.71
CA GLU A 192 -10.54 23.96 8.57
C GLU A 192 -9.38 24.77 7.94
N ALA A 193 -8.15 24.48 8.35
CA ALA A 193 -6.95 25.11 7.81
C ALA A 193 -6.77 24.78 6.31
N LEU A 194 -6.90 23.51 5.94
CA LEU A 194 -6.88 23.07 4.54
C LEU A 194 -7.95 23.79 3.70
N GLY A 195 -9.17 23.91 4.24
CA GLY A 195 -10.26 24.62 3.56
C GLY A 195 -10.00 26.11 3.42
N LYS A 196 -9.47 26.78 4.45
CA LYS A 196 -9.07 28.22 4.41
C LYS A 196 -7.97 28.45 3.37
N ASN A 197 -7.09 27.47 3.19
CA ASN A 197 -6.03 27.49 2.17
C ASN A 197 -6.51 27.05 0.79
N ASN A 198 -7.82 26.78 0.60
CA ASN A 198 -8.39 26.37 -0.69
C ASN A 198 -7.62 25.16 -1.28
N VAL A 199 -7.35 24.13 -0.47
CA VAL A 199 -6.68 22.93 -0.96
C VAL A 199 -7.45 22.31 -2.12
N MET A 200 -6.75 21.98 -3.20
CA MET A 200 -7.33 21.31 -4.36
C MET A 200 -7.41 19.79 -4.10
N ILE A 201 -8.58 19.20 -4.34
CA ILE A 201 -8.80 17.77 -4.19
C ILE A 201 -8.73 17.12 -5.57
N GLU A 202 -7.67 16.36 -5.81
CA GLU A 202 -7.32 15.86 -7.14
C GLU A 202 -6.95 14.37 -7.12
N SER A 203 -6.97 13.74 -8.29
CA SER A 203 -6.29 12.45 -8.46
C SER A 203 -4.76 12.62 -8.37
N GLY A 204 -4.04 11.58 -7.97
CA GLY A 204 -2.57 11.65 -7.87
C GLY A 204 -1.91 12.08 -9.19
N SER A 205 -2.40 11.59 -10.34
CA SER A 205 -1.88 11.96 -11.66
C SER A 205 -2.14 13.44 -11.99
N THR A 206 -3.33 13.97 -11.67
CA THR A 206 -3.67 15.38 -11.86
C THR A 206 -2.81 16.27 -10.95
N ALA A 207 -2.65 15.89 -9.67
CA ALA A 207 -1.82 16.63 -8.73
C ALA A 207 -0.35 16.71 -9.18
N LEU A 208 0.22 15.58 -9.67
CA LEU A 208 1.58 15.57 -10.23
C LEU A 208 1.71 16.48 -11.45
N ALA A 209 0.75 16.47 -12.37
CA ALA A 209 0.77 17.33 -13.55
C ALA A 209 0.71 18.83 -13.16
N LYS A 210 -0.14 19.19 -12.18
CA LYS A 210 -0.22 20.54 -11.62
C LYS A 210 1.07 20.97 -10.92
N LEU A 211 1.73 20.05 -10.26
CA LEU A 211 3.03 20.28 -9.63
C LEU A 211 4.12 20.56 -10.68
N GLU A 212 4.16 19.80 -11.79
CA GLU A 212 5.11 20.02 -12.88
C GLU A 212 4.94 21.37 -13.57
N THR A 213 3.69 21.80 -13.75
CA THR A 213 3.36 23.08 -14.40
C THR A 213 3.48 24.29 -13.47
N GLY A 214 3.58 24.08 -12.14
CA GLY A 214 3.60 25.12 -11.12
C GLY A 214 2.22 25.67 -10.77
N GLU A 215 1.13 25.02 -11.18
CA GLU A 215 -0.22 25.33 -10.71
C GLU A 215 -0.37 25.01 -9.22
N CYS A 216 0.30 23.94 -8.74
CA CYS A 216 0.53 23.66 -7.33
C CYS A 216 1.99 23.93 -6.96
N LYS A 217 2.22 24.48 -5.77
CA LYS A 217 3.55 24.66 -5.18
C LYS A 217 3.98 23.41 -4.44
N VAL A 218 3.07 22.81 -3.68
CA VAL A 218 3.26 21.59 -2.90
C VAL A 218 2.03 20.69 -2.98
N ILE A 219 2.24 19.39 -3.03
CA ILE A 219 1.15 18.41 -2.98
C ILE A 219 1.43 17.38 -1.89
N MET A 220 0.38 16.89 -1.21
CA MET A 220 0.45 15.71 -0.35
C MET A 220 0.14 14.49 -1.21
N ILE A 221 1.09 13.57 -1.34
CA ILE A 221 1.04 12.45 -2.29
C ILE A 221 1.86 11.26 -1.77
N LEU A 222 1.57 10.09 -2.32
CA LEU A 222 2.38 8.89 -2.07
C LEU A 222 3.77 9.02 -2.72
N GLU A 223 4.80 8.70 -1.95
CA GLU A 223 6.20 8.75 -2.37
C GLU A 223 6.44 8.00 -3.68
N GLU A 224 5.95 6.77 -3.79
CA GLU A 224 6.11 5.92 -4.96
C GLU A 224 5.61 6.55 -6.26
N SER A 225 4.63 7.44 -6.19
CA SER A 225 4.13 8.17 -7.38
C SER A 225 5.15 9.18 -7.90
N VAL A 226 5.89 9.83 -7.00
CA VAL A 226 6.97 10.77 -7.34
C VAL A 226 8.19 10.00 -7.86
N LEU A 227 8.60 8.95 -7.17
CA LEU A 227 9.77 8.14 -7.54
C LEU A 227 9.59 7.48 -8.91
N LYS A 228 8.38 6.93 -9.17
CA LYS A 228 8.04 6.41 -10.49
C LYS A 228 8.20 7.46 -11.58
N LYS A 229 7.63 8.65 -11.36
CA LYS A 229 7.70 9.74 -12.34
C LYS A 229 9.13 10.21 -12.59
N ARG A 230 9.97 10.22 -11.55
CA ARG A 230 11.41 10.48 -11.70
C ARG A 230 12.10 9.41 -12.55
N LYS A 231 11.81 8.14 -12.31
CA LYS A 231 12.45 7.02 -12.99
C LYS A 231 12.01 6.90 -14.44
N ASP A 232 10.72 6.96 -14.70
CA ASP A 232 10.15 6.64 -16.01
C ASP A 232 10.15 7.84 -16.96
N ASP A 233 9.83 9.04 -16.42
CA ASP A 233 9.68 10.25 -17.23
C ASP A 233 10.90 11.19 -17.14
N GLY A 234 11.88 10.87 -16.28
CA GLY A 234 13.01 11.76 -16.00
C GLY A 234 12.60 13.06 -15.30
N SER A 235 11.45 13.06 -14.61
CA SER A 235 10.95 14.20 -13.86
C SER A 235 11.91 14.61 -12.75
N LYS A 236 11.98 15.91 -12.46
CA LYS A 236 12.82 16.46 -11.38
C LYS A 236 12.05 16.63 -10.07
N LEU A 237 10.77 16.28 -10.02
CA LEU A 237 9.96 16.40 -8.81
C LEU A 237 10.69 15.79 -7.62
N SER A 238 10.63 16.46 -6.48
CA SER A 238 11.33 16.07 -5.27
C SER A 238 10.37 15.84 -4.11
N VAL A 239 10.75 14.90 -3.24
CA VAL A 239 10.03 14.56 -2.02
C VAL A 239 10.51 15.45 -0.88
N ILE A 240 9.58 15.85 -0.02
CA ILE A 240 9.83 16.40 1.31
C ILE A 240 9.32 15.39 2.31
N TYR A 241 10.21 14.84 3.13
CA TYR A 241 9.83 14.03 4.29
C TYR A 241 9.48 14.99 5.43
N PRO A 242 8.21 15.05 5.86
CA PRO A 242 7.76 16.05 6.84
C PRO A 242 8.46 15.90 8.20
N GLN A 243 8.76 17.02 8.85
CA GLN A 243 9.47 17.04 10.15
C GLN A 243 8.60 16.57 11.32
N ASP A 244 7.30 16.66 11.19
CA ASP A 244 6.31 16.10 12.11
C ASP A 244 6.11 14.59 11.93
N GLY A 245 6.77 14.00 10.93
CA GLY A 245 6.83 12.60 10.61
C GLY A 245 6.17 12.26 9.28
N VAL A 246 6.42 11.06 8.79
CA VAL A 246 5.76 10.48 7.61
C VAL A 246 4.51 9.72 8.04
N ILE A 247 3.66 9.32 7.10
CA ILE A 247 2.52 8.44 7.37
C ILE A 247 2.71 7.16 6.58
N LEU A 248 3.07 6.08 7.28
CA LEU A 248 3.26 4.77 6.67
C LEU A 248 1.92 4.02 6.64
N ILE A 249 1.55 3.56 5.45
CA ILE A 249 0.25 2.94 5.20
C ILE A 249 0.47 1.55 4.63
N PRO A 250 0.40 0.50 5.46
CA PRO A 250 0.44 -0.87 4.99
C PRO A 250 -0.76 -1.15 4.06
N SER A 251 -0.50 -1.80 2.93
CA SER A 251 -1.55 -2.45 2.15
C SER A 251 -1.64 -3.91 2.54
N THR A 252 -2.85 -4.40 2.67
CA THR A 252 -3.12 -5.73 3.21
C THR A 252 -3.53 -6.73 2.13
N VAL A 253 -3.11 -7.99 2.31
CA VAL A 253 -3.68 -9.14 1.63
C VAL A 253 -4.70 -9.81 2.54
N MET A 254 -5.84 -10.19 1.98
CA MET A 254 -6.94 -10.88 2.65
C MET A 254 -7.48 -11.98 1.74
N THR A 255 -7.82 -13.13 2.31
CA THR A 255 -8.57 -14.19 1.62
C THR A 255 -10.02 -14.13 2.04
N VAL A 256 -10.94 -14.19 1.08
CA VAL A 256 -12.39 -14.22 1.32
C VAL A 256 -12.79 -15.58 1.90
N ALA A 257 -13.77 -15.60 2.82
CA ALA A 257 -14.32 -16.83 3.38
C ALA A 257 -14.83 -17.75 2.25
N GLU A 258 -14.55 -19.04 2.36
CA GLU A 258 -14.75 -20.02 1.29
C GLU A 258 -16.18 -20.01 0.72
N ASP A 259 -17.18 -20.03 1.59
CA ASP A 259 -18.60 -20.02 1.23
C ASP A 259 -19.10 -18.68 0.64
N ARG A 260 -18.29 -17.64 0.71
CA ARG A 260 -18.58 -16.26 0.26
C ARG A 260 -17.70 -15.79 -0.89
N SER A 261 -16.68 -16.57 -1.27
CA SER A 261 -15.74 -16.22 -2.33
C SER A 261 -16.25 -16.56 -3.74
N ALA A 262 -15.65 -15.98 -4.76
CA ALA A 262 -16.05 -16.17 -6.15
C ALA A 262 -15.86 -17.63 -6.62
N ASN A 263 -14.70 -18.23 -6.34
CA ASN A 263 -14.30 -19.52 -6.88
C ASN A 263 -14.02 -20.57 -5.79
N MET A 264 -14.04 -20.22 -4.50
CA MET A 264 -13.80 -21.13 -3.36
C MET A 264 -12.45 -21.84 -3.41
N ASN A 265 -11.41 -21.19 -3.93
CA ASN A 265 -10.07 -21.79 -4.13
C ASN A 265 -9.10 -21.37 -3.02
N ILE A 266 -9.39 -21.77 -1.79
CA ILE A 266 -8.63 -21.36 -0.58
C ILE A 266 -7.17 -21.76 -0.66
N GLU A 267 -6.85 -22.98 -1.14
CA GLU A 267 -5.47 -23.47 -1.23
C GLU A 267 -4.62 -22.56 -2.16
N ALA A 268 -5.16 -22.18 -3.30
CA ALA A 268 -4.49 -21.25 -4.20
C ALA A 268 -4.34 -19.84 -3.59
N CYS A 269 -5.36 -19.35 -2.85
CA CYS A 269 -5.27 -18.07 -2.15
C CYS A 269 -4.16 -18.07 -1.08
N GLN A 270 -4.01 -19.17 -0.34
CA GLN A 270 -2.93 -19.35 0.64
C GLN A 270 -1.55 -19.36 -0.03
N ALA A 271 -1.40 -20.10 -1.13
CA ALA A 271 -0.14 -20.12 -1.89
C ALA A 271 0.23 -18.75 -2.47
N ILE A 272 -0.75 -18.02 -2.99
CA ILE A 272 -0.53 -16.64 -3.46
C ILE A 272 -0.12 -15.73 -2.28
N THR A 273 -0.73 -15.89 -1.10
CA THR A 273 -0.36 -15.13 0.10
C THR A 273 1.08 -15.43 0.51
N ASP A 274 1.48 -16.70 0.53
CA ASP A 274 2.87 -17.09 0.82
C ASP A 274 3.86 -16.53 -0.20
N TRP A 275 3.49 -16.56 -1.49
CA TRP A 275 4.31 -15.97 -2.55
C TRP A 275 4.46 -14.45 -2.40
N LEU A 276 3.39 -13.72 -2.10
CA LEU A 276 3.44 -12.28 -1.84
C LEU A 276 4.35 -11.94 -0.66
N LEU A 277 4.38 -12.81 0.35
CA LEU A 277 5.22 -12.73 1.54
C LEU A 277 6.49 -13.59 1.42
N SER A 278 7.04 -13.72 0.23
CA SER A 278 8.35 -14.31 -0.07
C SER A 278 9.33 -13.22 -0.55
N GLU A 279 10.60 -13.59 -0.68
CA GLU A 279 11.60 -12.69 -1.29
C GLU A 279 11.22 -12.28 -2.72
N ALA A 280 10.62 -13.19 -3.50
CA ALA A 280 10.16 -12.93 -4.85
C ALA A 280 9.03 -11.89 -4.86
N GLY A 281 8.01 -12.05 -4.01
CA GLY A 281 6.91 -11.10 -3.88
C GLY A 281 7.37 -9.74 -3.37
N GLN A 282 8.26 -9.70 -2.36
CA GLN A 282 8.79 -8.44 -1.83
C GLN A 282 9.70 -7.70 -2.81
N LYS A 283 10.32 -8.40 -3.76
CA LYS A 283 11.06 -7.77 -4.85
C LYS A 283 10.16 -6.88 -5.71
N PHE A 284 8.94 -7.34 -6.07
CA PHE A 284 7.98 -6.52 -6.83
C PHE A 284 7.53 -5.28 -6.08
N VAL A 285 7.40 -5.40 -4.74
CA VAL A 285 7.08 -4.25 -3.90
C VAL A 285 8.14 -3.16 -4.06
N VAL A 286 9.42 -3.52 -3.95
CA VAL A 286 10.53 -2.56 -4.05
C VAL A 286 10.70 -2.05 -5.49
N GLU A 287 10.58 -2.91 -6.50
CA GLU A 287 10.58 -2.51 -7.91
C GLU A 287 9.38 -1.61 -8.27
N GLY A 288 8.27 -1.78 -7.52
CA GLY A 288 7.09 -0.92 -7.57
C GLY A 288 7.22 0.39 -6.78
N TYR A 289 8.42 0.75 -6.37
CA TYR A 289 8.75 1.98 -5.61
C TYR A 289 8.18 2.03 -4.19
N MET A 290 7.77 0.90 -3.62
CA MET A 290 7.17 0.80 -2.28
C MET A 290 8.10 0.09 -1.30
N HIS A 291 7.82 0.24 0.00
CA HIS A 291 8.67 -0.32 1.04
C HIS A 291 8.27 -1.77 1.36
N SER A 292 9.30 -2.62 1.53
CA SER A 292 9.12 -4.01 1.94
C SER A 292 8.60 -4.12 3.38
N VAL A 293 7.77 -5.12 3.63
CA VAL A 293 7.24 -5.41 4.97
C VAL A 293 8.16 -6.32 5.81
N PHE A 294 9.28 -6.78 5.26
CA PHE A 294 10.15 -7.73 5.95
C PHE A 294 11.11 -7.06 6.93
N LYS A 295 11.20 -7.64 8.13
CA LYS A 295 12.25 -7.32 9.10
C LYS A 295 13.63 -7.58 8.49
N GLY A 296 14.55 -6.63 8.71
CA GLY A 296 15.92 -6.74 8.22
C GLY A 296 16.10 -6.59 6.71
N SER A 297 15.04 -6.31 5.95
CA SER A 297 15.20 -5.97 4.53
C SER A 297 15.96 -4.67 4.39
N THR A 298 17.07 -4.73 3.63
CA THR A 298 17.88 -3.58 3.24
C THR A 298 17.55 -3.07 1.85
N ALA A 299 16.56 -3.67 1.19
CA ALA A 299 16.09 -3.22 -0.11
C ALA A 299 15.36 -1.88 0.03
N ILE A 300 15.83 -0.89 -0.71
CA ILE A 300 15.29 0.48 -0.72
C ILE A 300 14.71 0.74 -2.11
N PRO A 301 13.51 1.31 -2.21
CA PRO A 301 12.96 1.74 -3.50
C PRO A 301 13.88 2.76 -4.19
N PHE A 302 13.82 2.80 -5.51
CA PHE A 302 14.61 3.75 -6.30
C PHE A 302 14.46 5.19 -5.78
N ASP A 303 15.57 5.87 -5.48
CA ASP A 303 15.62 7.25 -4.98
C ASP A 303 14.85 7.54 -3.67
N SER A 304 14.46 6.51 -2.93
CA SER A 304 13.86 6.64 -1.60
C SER A 304 14.92 6.62 -0.49
N VAL A 305 14.46 6.74 0.74
CA VAL A 305 15.26 6.64 1.95
C VAL A 305 15.09 5.25 2.61
N ASP A 306 15.92 4.98 3.60
CA ASP A 306 15.87 3.73 4.37
C ASP A 306 14.54 3.55 5.12
N THR A 307 13.96 2.34 5.02
CA THR A 307 12.65 2.03 5.62
C THR A 307 12.68 2.11 7.15
N GLU A 308 13.78 1.75 7.80
CA GLU A 308 13.88 1.83 9.27
C GLU A 308 13.86 3.30 9.73
N GLY A 309 14.49 4.19 8.96
CA GLY A 309 14.42 5.64 9.20
C GLY A 309 13.00 6.18 9.08
N LEU A 310 12.23 5.69 8.10
CA LEU A 310 10.82 6.06 7.94
C LEU A 310 9.96 5.54 9.10
N ILE A 311 10.15 4.28 9.52
CA ILE A 311 9.46 3.71 10.68
C ILE A 311 9.73 4.52 11.95
N ALA A 312 10.98 4.97 12.14
CA ALA A 312 11.35 5.78 13.30
C ALA A 312 10.71 7.18 13.32
N SER A 313 10.25 7.67 12.16
CA SER A 313 9.59 8.96 11.99
C SER A 313 8.10 8.85 11.66
N ASP A 314 7.52 7.64 11.69
CA ASP A 314 6.09 7.45 11.38
C ASP A 314 5.20 8.08 12.45
N ILE A 315 4.26 8.92 12.02
CA ILE A 315 3.22 9.48 12.90
C ILE A 315 2.34 8.37 13.49
N GLY A 316 2.17 7.29 12.71
CA GLY A 316 1.26 6.21 13.02
C GLY A 316 -0.19 6.52 12.65
N VAL A 317 -0.94 5.47 12.41
CA VAL A 317 -2.40 5.53 12.16
C VAL A 317 -3.10 4.62 13.16
N ASP A 318 -4.04 5.16 13.92
CA ASP A 318 -4.99 4.33 14.69
C ASP A 318 -6.00 3.70 13.73
N TRP A 319 -5.75 2.45 13.34
CA TRP A 319 -6.58 1.72 12.38
C TRP A 319 -7.98 1.44 12.90
N VAL A 320 -8.15 1.26 14.22
CA VAL A 320 -9.47 1.07 14.85
C VAL A 320 -10.26 2.37 14.74
N ARG A 321 -9.65 3.51 15.06
CA ARG A 321 -10.28 4.83 14.88
C ARG A 321 -10.57 5.10 13.41
N CYS A 322 -9.63 4.80 12.51
CA CYS A 322 -9.82 4.98 11.06
C CYS A 322 -11.01 4.17 10.54
N TYR A 323 -11.25 2.97 11.08
CA TYR A 323 -12.42 2.15 10.78
C TYR A 323 -13.70 2.70 11.43
N THR A 324 -13.71 2.79 12.78
CA THR A 324 -14.93 3.07 13.54
C THR A 324 -15.44 4.50 13.39
N MET A 325 -14.58 5.46 13.07
CA MET A 325 -14.90 6.87 12.87
C MET A 325 -14.80 7.31 11.43
N ARG A 326 -14.71 6.39 10.46
CA ARG A 326 -14.55 6.71 9.04
C ARG A 326 -15.53 7.76 8.54
N ASP A 327 -16.83 7.53 8.77
CA ASP A 327 -17.89 8.43 8.31
C ASP A 327 -17.80 9.80 8.99
N GLU A 328 -17.47 9.85 10.27
CA GLU A 328 -17.31 11.09 11.01
C GLU A 328 -16.13 11.91 10.46
N ILE A 329 -14.97 11.27 10.23
CA ILE A 329 -13.77 11.91 9.68
C ILE A 329 -14.06 12.42 8.26
N GLN A 330 -14.69 11.61 7.41
CA GLN A 330 -15.05 12.01 6.05
C GLN A 330 -16.04 13.17 6.03
N ASN A 331 -17.05 13.15 6.90
CA ASN A 331 -18.03 14.23 7.02
C ASN A 331 -17.36 15.52 7.51
N ALA A 332 -16.50 15.44 8.53
CA ALA A 332 -15.75 16.60 9.01
C ALA A 332 -14.85 17.19 7.91
N PHE A 333 -14.18 16.33 7.13
CA PHE A 333 -13.39 16.78 5.98
C PHE A 333 -14.26 17.50 4.93
N GLN A 334 -15.37 16.88 4.52
CA GLN A 334 -16.28 17.46 3.51
C GLN A 334 -16.94 18.78 3.94
N GLN A 335 -17.17 18.97 5.23
CA GLN A 335 -17.74 20.23 5.75
C GLN A 335 -16.75 21.39 5.63
N ASN A 336 -15.47 21.12 5.67
CA ASN A 336 -14.41 22.12 5.70
C ASN A 336 -13.69 22.28 4.35
N VAL A 337 -13.61 21.23 3.57
CA VAL A 337 -12.86 21.20 2.29
C VAL A 337 -13.82 21.01 1.12
N THR A 338 -13.78 21.93 0.15
CA THR A 338 -14.60 21.84 -1.06
C THR A 338 -14.03 20.74 -1.97
N ILE A 339 -14.83 19.69 -2.18
CA ILE A 339 -14.48 18.63 -3.12
C ILE A 339 -15.18 18.96 -4.46
N SER A 340 -14.37 19.20 -5.50
CA SER A 340 -14.88 19.38 -6.87
C SER A 340 -15.57 18.09 -7.32
N LYS A 341 -16.79 18.22 -7.89
CA LYS A 341 -17.57 17.07 -8.40
C LYS A 341 -17.04 16.61 -9.76
#